data_f14b8ab5e913d7cff2b0fd32790c84b5
#
_entry.id   f14b8ab5e913d7cff2b0fd32790c84b5
#
_cell.length_a   1.000
_cell.length_b   1.000
_cell.length_c   1.000
_cell.angle_alpha   90.00
_cell.angle_beta   90.00
_cell.angle_gamma   90.00
#
_symmetry.space_group_name_H-M   'P 1'
#
loop_
_entity.id
_entity.type
_entity.pdbx_description
1 polymer ?
#
loop_
_entity_poly.entity_id
_entity_poly.type
_entity_poly.pdbx_seq_one_letter_code
_entity_poly.pdbx_strand_id
1 'polypeptide(L)'
;LIFTMYAEDNDGLLVHGYIPLNPQYSKRWFDLLTDYYQNKEIYLCPSATRPHSKVGRWGPDVAWEYNRAEGAANNKYYDDEMHVIGSYGRNFFAGNPPEHLYNPTWHWRTINVKQSNNIPLVMDAFSMMVSPYHSHQPPELQAVPGSNFSPICITRHDTGINMVFLDAHVSEVELKQLWDFKWNKKFDTTVKPRWPDWMKKLPEK
;
A
#
# COMPACT_ATOMS: atom_id res chain seq x y z
N LEU A 1 -14.55 2.73 -1.66
CA LEU A 1 -15.81 1.96 -1.77
C LEU A 1 -15.60 0.47 -1.54
N ILE A 2 -14.73 -0.25 -2.31
CA ILE A 2 -14.56 -1.71 -2.18
C ILE A 2 -14.09 -2.15 -0.78
N PHE A 3 -13.21 -1.41 -0.13
CA PHE A 3 -12.78 -1.70 1.24
C PHE A 3 -13.90 -1.51 2.26
N THR A 4 -14.80 -0.55 2.02
CA THR A 4 -15.98 -0.33 2.86
C THR A 4 -16.97 -1.47 2.69
N MET A 5 -17.27 -1.86 1.45
CA MET A 5 -18.14 -3.01 1.15
C MET A 5 -17.61 -4.29 1.79
N TYR A 6 -16.30 -4.56 1.63
CA TYR A 6 -15.68 -5.70 2.31
C TYR A 6 -15.87 -5.63 3.84
N ALA A 7 -15.65 -4.47 4.45
CA ALA A 7 -15.77 -4.33 5.90
C ALA A 7 -17.23 -4.50 6.37
N GLU A 8 -18.21 -4.01 5.60
CA GLU A 8 -19.63 -4.23 5.89
C GLU A 8 -20.01 -5.72 5.91
N ASP A 9 -19.47 -6.51 4.98
CA ASP A 9 -19.70 -7.95 4.89
C ASP A 9 -18.86 -8.77 5.90
N ASN A 10 -17.90 -8.12 6.59
CA ASN A 10 -16.95 -8.78 7.50
C ASN A 10 -16.93 -8.12 8.90
N ASP A 11 -18.09 -7.84 9.50
CA ASP A 11 -18.25 -7.30 10.88
C ASP A 11 -17.45 -6.00 11.12
N GLY A 12 -17.30 -5.17 10.12
CA GLY A 12 -16.53 -3.92 10.17
C GLY A 12 -15.01 -4.13 10.11
N LEU A 13 -14.55 -5.37 9.91
CA LEU A 13 -13.13 -5.71 9.86
C LEU A 13 -12.51 -5.34 8.50
N LEU A 14 -11.33 -4.76 8.57
CA LEU A 14 -10.53 -4.46 7.38
C LEU A 14 -9.97 -5.73 6.73
N VAL A 15 -9.88 -5.71 5.40
CA VAL A 15 -9.19 -6.77 4.66
C VAL A 15 -7.76 -6.93 5.19
N HIS A 16 -7.26 -8.16 5.23
CA HIS A 16 -5.87 -8.39 5.59
C HIS A 16 -4.93 -8.17 4.40
N GLY A 17 -3.72 -7.67 4.68
CA GLY A 17 -2.70 -7.43 3.64
C GLY A 17 -2.11 -8.71 3.05
N TYR A 18 -1.99 -9.74 3.88
CA TYR A 18 -1.38 -11.01 3.53
C TYR A 18 -1.88 -12.11 4.47
N ILE A 19 -2.49 -13.15 3.94
CA ILE A 19 -2.87 -14.35 4.68
C ILE A 19 -2.01 -15.51 4.21
N PRO A 20 -1.07 -16.00 5.03
CA PRO A 20 -0.39 -17.24 4.76
C PRO A 20 -1.38 -18.39 5.00
N LEU A 21 -1.84 -19.05 3.93
CA LEU A 21 -2.70 -20.24 4.05
C LEU A 21 -1.88 -21.48 4.37
N ASN A 22 -0.68 -21.56 3.79
CA ASN A 22 0.39 -22.52 4.10
C ASN A 22 1.70 -22.02 3.45
N PRO A 23 2.86 -22.69 3.59
CA PRO A 23 4.11 -22.23 2.97
C PRO A 23 4.07 -22.07 1.44
N GLN A 24 3.09 -22.73 0.78
CA GLN A 24 2.95 -22.71 -0.68
C GLN A 24 1.89 -21.73 -1.18
N TYR A 25 0.97 -21.26 -0.31
CA TYR A 25 -0.18 -20.44 -0.73
C TYR A 25 -0.39 -19.27 0.19
N SER A 26 -0.54 -18.10 -0.39
CA SER A 26 -0.90 -16.88 0.34
C SER A 26 -1.89 -16.05 -0.47
N LYS A 27 -2.93 -15.55 0.21
CA LYS A 27 -3.81 -14.54 -0.38
C LYS A 27 -3.28 -13.14 -0.04
N ARG A 28 -3.23 -12.26 -1.04
CA ARG A 28 -2.93 -10.85 -0.89
C ARG A 28 -4.23 -10.05 -0.73
N TRP A 29 -4.12 -8.82 -0.31
CA TRP A 29 -5.28 -7.95 -0.11
C TRP A 29 -6.15 -7.82 -1.37
N PHE A 30 -5.56 -7.80 -2.55
CA PHE A 30 -6.27 -7.71 -3.81
C PHE A 30 -7.00 -9.02 -4.18
N ASP A 31 -6.48 -10.18 -3.79
CA ASP A 31 -7.16 -11.47 -3.96
C ASP A 31 -8.42 -11.57 -3.09
N LEU A 32 -8.38 -10.97 -1.89
CA LEU A 32 -9.50 -10.96 -0.95
C LEU A 32 -10.60 -9.98 -1.35
N LEU A 33 -10.32 -9.06 -2.26
CA LEU A 33 -11.28 -8.07 -2.75
C LEU A 33 -11.86 -8.40 -4.12
N THR A 34 -11.53 -9.57 -4.71
CA THR A 34 -11.99 -9.95 -6.06
C THR A 34 -13.49 -9.94 -6.23
N ASP A 35 -14.25 -10.28 -5.20
CA ASP A 35 -15.72 -10.30 -5.23
C ASP A 35 -16.33 -8.88 -5.24
N TYR A 36 -15.55 -7.84 -4.98
CA TYR A 36 -16.00 -6.45 -4.87
C TYR A 36 -15.65 -5.58 -6.08
N TYR A 37 -15.01 -6.14 -7.10
CA TYR A 37 -14.70 -5.43 -8.35
C TYR A 37 -14.69 -6.40 -9.54
N GLN A 38 -15.05 -5.90 -10.71
CA GLN A 38 -15.09 -6.68 -11.96
C GLN A 38 -13.88 -6.40 -12.86
N ASN A 39 -13.31 -5.19 -12.76
CA ASN A 39 -12.22 -4.77 -13.62
C ASN A 39 -10.88 -4.76 -12.85
N LYS A 40 -9.93 -5.57 -13.32
CA LYS A 40 -8.58 -5.67 -12.72
C LYS A 40 -7.70 -4.43 -12.95
N GLU A 41 -8.05 -3.57 -13.91
CA GLU A 41 -7.36 -2.29 -14.12
C GLU A 41 -7.44 -1.36 -12.89
N ILE A 42 -8.33 -1.62 -11.94
CA ILE A 42 -8.41 -0.92 -10.66
C ILE A 42 -7.10 -0.94 -9.86
N TYR A 43 -6.20 -1.89 -10.15
CA TYR A 43 -4.87 -1.95 -9.50
C TYR A 43 -3.86 -1.00 -10.09
N LEU A 44 -4.15 -0.39 -11.26
CA LEU A 44 -3.21 0.40 -12.02
C LEU A 44 -3.59 1.88 -12.02
N CYS A 45 -2.64 2.70 -11.60
CA CYS A 45 -2.66 4.11 -11.93
C CYS A 45 -2.33 4.27 -13.43
N PRO A 46 -3.08 5.03 -14.21
CA PRO A 46 -2.79 5.25 -15.64
C PRO A 46 -1.37 5.79 -15.92
N SER A 47 -0.79 6.50 -14.95
CA SER A 47 0.58 7.03 -15.03
C SER A 47 1.67 5.98 -14.73
N ALA A 48 1.30 4.76 -14.26
CA ALA A 48 2.25 3.74 -13.81
C ALA A 48 1.78 2.34 -14.21
N THR A 49 1.80 2.07 -15.50
CA THR A 49 1.36 0.81 -16.10
C THR A 49 2.51 -0.07 -16.60
N ARG A 50 3.77 0.41 -16.51
CA ARG A 50 4.94 -0.29 -17.03
C ARG A 50 5.47 -1.30 -16.01
N PRO A 51 5.42 -2.62 -16.30
CA PRO A 51 5.91 -3.62 -15.35
C PRO A 51 7.39 -3.46 -15.05
N HIS A 52 7.77 -3.65 -13.80
CA HIS A 52 9.18 -3.56 -13.36
C HIS A 52 10.10 -4.48 -14.18
N SER A 53 9.67 -5.71 -14.49
CA SER A 53 10.44 -6.67 -15.29
C SER A 53 10.77 -6.18 -16.69
N LYS A 54 9.96 -5.29 -17.26
CA LYS A 54 10.17 -4.70 -18.59
C LYS A 54 11.07 -3.48 -18.57
N VAL A 55 11.15 -2.80 -17.41
CA VAL A 55 11.87 -1.53 -17.27
C VAL A 55 13.23 -1.72 -16.63
N GLY A 56 13.37 -2.69 -15.71
CA GLY A 56 14.61 -2.98 -14.97
C GLY A 56 14.99 -1.91 -13.94
N ARG A 57 14.07 -0.98 -13.61
CA ARG A 57 14.24 0.06 -12.60
C ARG A 57 12.93 0.32 -11.87
N TRP A 58 12.99 0.89 -10.69
CA TRP A 58 11.83 1.49 -10.06
C TRP A 58 11.67 2.96 -10.48
N GLY A 59 10.45 3.47 -10.39
CA GLY A 59 10.16 4.84 -10.77
C GLY A 59 8.68 5.19 -10.62
N PRO A 60 8.31 6.47 -10.84
CA PRO A 60 6.92 6.91 -10.74
C PRO A 60 6.01 6.27 -11.80
N ASP A 61 6.57 5.88 -12.95
CA ASP A 61 5.90 5.26 -14.09
C ASP A 61 5.84 3.73 -14.04
N VAL A 62 6.40 3.12 -12.97
CA VAL A 62 6.59 1.67 -12.88
C VAL A 62 5.55 1.03 -11.96
N ALA A 63 4.98 -0.07 -12.45
CA ALA A 63 4.11 -0.96 -11.70
C ALA A 63 4.91 -2.10 -11.05
N TRP A 64 4.51 -2.50 -9.85
CA TRP A 64 4.99 -3.73 -9.24
C TRP A 64 4.36 -4.95 -9.91
N GLU A 65 5.03 -6.09 -9.78
CA GLU A 65 4.58 -7.37 -10.30
C GLU A 65 4.53 -8.39 -9.17
N TYR A 66 3.52 -9.22 -9.20
CA TYR A 66 3.38 -10.36 -8.32
C TYR A 66 3.11 -11.61 -9.16
N ASN A 67 4.05 -12.56 -9.09
CA ASN A 67 3.91 -13.83 -9.77
C ASN A 67 3.39 -14.88 -8.76
N ARG A 68 2.19 -15.37 -8.99
CA ARG A 68 1.58 -16.43 -8.17
C ARG A 68 2.18 -17.81 -8.45
N ALA A 69 2.89 -17.99 -9.55
CA ALA A 69 3.40 -19.28 -10.01
C ALA A 69 4.54 -19.85 -9.15
N GLU A 70 5.29 -19.00 -8.44
CA GLU A 70 6.41 -19.45 -7.60
C GLU A 70 5.97 -20.30 -6.39
N GLY A 71 4.67 -20.49 -6.15
CA GLY A 71 4.13 -21.34 -5.09
C GLY A 71 2.82 -22.08 -5.41
N ALA A 72 2.28 -21.94 -6.63
CA ALA A 72 0.88 -22.29 -6.91
C ALA A 72 0.64 -23.30 -8.04
N ALA A 73 1.65 -23.98 -8.53
CA ALA A 73 1.58 -24.82 -9.73
C ALA A 73 0.50 -25.95 -9.71
N ASN A 74 -0.21 -26.15 -8.60
CA ASN A 74 -1.26 -27.19 -8.47
C ASN A 74 -2.52 -26.73 -7.72
N ASN A 75 -2.81 -25.42 -7.65
CA ASN A 75 -3.97 -24.97 -6.88
C ASN A 75 -5.19 -24.70 -7.78
N LYS A 76 -6.23 -25.53 -7.62
CA LYS A 76 -7.53 -25.44 -8.32
C LYS A 76 -8.33 -24.15 -8.05
N TYR A 77 -7.85 -23.27 -7.18
CA TYR A 77 -8.48 -21.98 -6.81
C TYR A 77 -7.89 -20.77 -7.56
N TYR A 78 -6.88 -20.98 -8.39
CA TYR A 78 -6.32 -19.92 -9.25
C TYR A 78 -6.63 -20.27 -10.70
N ASP A 79 -7.37 -19.40 -11.35
CA ASP A 79 -7.52 -19.40 -12.80
C ASP A 79 -6.17 -19.07 -13.46
N ASP A 80 -6.09 -19.16 -14.80
CA ASP A 80 -4.85 -19.04 -15.58
C ASP A 80 -4.09 -17.70 -15.45
N GLU A 81 -4.55 -16.75 -14.62
CA GLU A 81 -3.90 -15.47 -14.41
C GLU A 81 -2.93 -15.51 -13.21
N MET A 82 -1.80 -16.15 -13.41
CA MET A 82 -0.75 -16.27 -12.39
C MET A 82 0.05 -14.98 -12.16
N HIS A 83 -0.14 -13.94 -12.98
CA HIS A 83 0.65 -12.70 -12.95
C HIS A 83 -0.25 -11.49 -12.70
N VAL A 84 -0.01 -10.79 -11.60
CA VAL A 84 -0.72 -9.55 -11.25
C VAL A 84 0.23 -8.37 -11.34
N ILE A 85 -0.22 -7.32 -12.00
CA ILE A 85 0.50 -6.05 -12.12
C ILE A 85 -0.31 -4.98 -11.38
N GLY A 86 0.35 -4.15 -10.58
CA GLY A 86 -0.31 -3.06 -9.88
C GLY A 86 0.63 -1.90 -9.57
N SER A 87 0.05 -0.76 -9.32
CA SER A 87 0.78 0.46 -8.98
C SER A 87 0.28 1.13 -7.69
N TYR A 88 -0.65 0.46 -7.00
CA TYR A 88 -1.12 0.88 -5.68
C TYR A 88 -0.61 -0.06 -4.60
N GLY A 89 -0.14 0.52 -3.50
CA GLY A 89 0.25 -0.19 -2.30
C GLY A 89 -0.75 0.03 -1.18
N ARG A 90 -0.83 -0.93 -0.27
CA ARG A 90 -1.70 -0.85 0.89
C ARG A 90 -0.87 -0.64 2.16
N ASN A 91 -1.40 0.15 3.09
CA ASN A 91 -0.85 0.27 4.44
C ASN A 91 -1.01 -1.06 5.21
N PHE A 92 0.11 -1.66 5.58
CA PHE A 92 0.16 -2.92 6.33
C PHE A 92 -0.61 -2.85 7.66
N PHE A 93 -0.51 -1.71 8.34
CA PHE A 93 -1.08 -1.54 9.68
C PHE A 93 -2.59 -1.23 9.68
N ALA A 94 -3.16 -0.84 8.55
CA ALA A 94 -4.60 -0.68 8.36
C ALA A 94 -5.21 -1.99 7.86
N GLY A 95 -5.30 -3.01 8.73
CA GLY A 95 -5.77 -4.34 8.34
C GLY A 95 -6.01 -5.25 9.54
N ASN A 96 -6.77 -6.32 9.29
CA ASN A 96 -7.08 -7.35 10.26
C ASN A 96 -6.20 -8.60 10.01
N PRO A 97 -4.94 -8.62 10.49
CA PRO A 97 -4.07 -9.77 10.31
C PRO A 97 -4.54 -10.99 11.13
N PRO A 98 -4.13 -12.22 10.76
CA PRO A 98 -4.30 -13.38 11.61
C PRO A 98 -3.75 -13.13 13.01
N GLU A 99 -4.31 -13.79 14.02
CA GLU A 99 -4.03 -13.50 15.42
C GLU A 99 -2.53 -13.57 15.77
N HIS A 100 -1.81 -14.52 15.21
CA HIS A 100 -0.37 -14.68 15.42
C HIS A 100 0.49 -13.55 14.80
N LEU A 101 -0.06 -12.76 13.87
CA LEU A 101 0.58 -11.60 13.26
C LEU A 101 0.00 -10.29 13.79
N TYR A 102 -1.09 -10.36 14.54
CA TYR A 102 -1.76 -9.20 15.07
C TYR A 102 -1.01 -8.58 16.24
N ASN A 103 -0.76 -7.29 16.13
CA ASN A 103 -0.26 -6.50 17.24
C ASN A 103 -1.23 -5.33 17.50
N PRO A 104 -1.98 -5.35 18.62
CA PRO A 104 -2.99 -4.35 18.93
C PRO A 104 -2.41 -2.93 19.11
N THR A 105 -1.11 -2.84 19.39
CA THR A 105 -0.43 -1.54 19.57
C THR A 105 -0.05 -0.87 18.25
N TRP A 106 -0.14 -1.60 17.12
CA TRP A 106 0.25 -1.09 15.81
C TRP A 106 -0.91 -1.05 14.81
N HIS A 107 -1.80 -2.06 14.80
CA HIS A 107 -2.81 -2.24 13.77
C HIS A 107 -4.16 -1.60 14.09
N TRP A 108 -4.79 -1.03 13.08
CA TRP A 108 -6.23 -0.79 13.06
C TRP A 108 -6.91 -1.96 12.35
N ARG A 109 -7.83 -2.63 13.05
CA ARG A 109 -8.52 -3.80 12.50
C ARG A 109 -9.84 -3.46 11.81
N THR A 110 -10.43 -2.31 12.14
CA THR A 110 -11.77 -1.91 11.70
C THR A 110 -11.75 -0.54 11.06
N ILE A 111 -12.78 -0.25 10.27
CA ILE A 111 -12.98 1.08 9.67
C ILE A 111 -13.47 2.12 10.71
N ASN A 112 -14.08 1.69 11.79
CA ASN A 112 -14.69 2.55 12.82
C ASN A 112 -13.65 3.01 13.83
N VAL A 113 -12.77 3.91 13.43
CA VAL A 113 -11.74 4.49 14.30
C VAL A 113 -11.79 6.02 14.28
N LYS A 114 -11.38 6.62 15.41
CA LYS A 114 -11.26 8.09 15.47
C LYS A 114 -10.14 8.56 14.54
N GLN A 115 -10.34 9.73 13.92
CA GLN A 115 -9.38 10.34 13.01
C GLN A 115 -9.04 9.45 11.78
N SER A 116 -10.01 8.69 11.30
CA SER A 116 -9.88 7.83 10.11
C SER A 116 -9.43 8.60 8.86
N ASN A 117 -9.73 9.90 8.80
CA ASN A 117 -9.27 10.82 7.76
C ASN A 117 -7.75 11.11 7.78
N ASN A 118 -7.04 10.67 8.80
CA ASN A 118 -5.57 10.82 8.91
C ASN A 118 -4.82 9.49 8.85
N ILE A 119 -5.52 8.41 8.51
CA ILE A 119 -4.96 7.05 8.43
C ILE A 119 -4.92 6.62 6.97
N PRO A 120 -3.73 6.54 6.34
CA PRO A 120 -3.60 6.05 4.97
C PRO A 120 -4.06 4.60 4.86
N LEU A 121 -4.82 4.28 3.81
CA LEU A 121 -5.29 2.94 3.53
C LEU A 121 -4.64 2.35 2.27
N VAL A 122 -4.76 3.04 1.13
CA VAL A 122 -4.18 2.67 -0.17
C VAL A 122 -3.55 3.90 -0.79
N MET A 123 -2.45 3.75 -1.48
CA MET A 123 -1.73 4.86 -2.10
C MET A 123 -0.94 4.41 -3.32
N ASP A 124 -0.56 5.36 -4.14
CA ASP A 124 0.42 5.14 -5.19
C ASP A 124 1.72 4.57 -4.60
N ALA A 125 2.18 3.45 -5.16
CA ALA A 125 3.40 2.80 -4.71
C ALA A 125 3.99 1.88 -5.79
N PHE A 126 5.28 1.63 -5.72
CA PHE A 126 5.91 0.56 -6.49
C PHE A 126 6.04 -0.76 -5.69
N SER A 127 5.26 -0.92 -4.64
CA SER A 127 5.14 -2.14 -3.85
C SER A 127 3.68 -2.37 -3.48
N MET A 128 3.24 -3.61 -3.47
CA MET A 128 1.86 -3.98 -3.11
C MET A 128 1.48 -3.66 -1.65
N MET A 129 2.48 -3.43 -0.79
CA MET A 129 2.28 -3.16 0.63
C MET A 129 3.40 -2.28 1.17
N VAL A 130 3.05 -1.39 2.09
CA VAL A 130 3.98 -0.49 2.77
C VAL A 130 3.75 -0.53 4.28
N SER A 131 4.83 -0.42 5.06
CA SER A 131 4.76 -0.47 6.52
C SER A 131 5.64 0.62 7.17
N PRO A 132 5.30 1.91 7.00
CA PRO A 132 6.11 3.00 7.51
C PRO A 132 6.14 3.07 9.05
N TYR A 133 7.30 3.42 9.58
CA TYR A 133 7.50 3.82 10.98
C TYR A 133 8.03 5.25 11.02
N HIS A 134 7.72 5.99 12.09
CA HIS A 134 8.16 7.39 12.24
C HIS A 134 9.69 7.56 12.25
N SER A 135 10.44 6.49 12.61
CA SER A 135 11.91 6.48 12.59
C SER A 135 12.49 6.29 11.18
N HIS A 136 11.70 5.87 10.21
CA HIS A 136 12.19 5.67 8.86
C HIS A 136 12.45 7.00 8.16
N GLN A 137 13.61 7.10 7.53
CA GLN A 137 13.98 8.24 6.72
C GLN A 137 13.50 8.06 5.27
N PRO A 138 13.28 9.16 4.53
CA PRO A 138 13.07 9.07 3.09
C PRO A 138 14.30 8.46 2.40
N PRO A 139 14.14 7.84 1.22
CA PRO A 139 15.27 7.31 0.47
C PRO A 139 16.17 8.44 -0.04
N GLU A 140 17.47 8.20 -0.10
CA GLU A 140 18.46 9.17 -0.59
C GLU A 140 18.25 9.53 -2.08
N LEU A 141 17.68 8.62 -2.86
CA LEU A 141 17.27 8.83 -4.23
C LEU A 141 15.83 8.36 -4.43
N GLN A 142 15.10 9.03 -5.31
CA GLN A 142 13.73 8.65 -5.65
C GLN A 142 13.66 7.21 -6.17
N ALA A 143 12.64 6.49 -5.72
CA ALA A 143 12.32 5.14 -6.18
C ALA A 143 13.45 4.10 -5.99
N VAL A 144 14.36 4.32 -5.06
CA VAL A 144 15.36 3.32 -4.68
C VAL A 144 14.84 2.51 -3.50
N PRO A 145 14.79 1.18 -3.57
CA PRO A 145 14.44 0.34 -2.44
C PRO A 145 15.40 0.57 -1.26
N GLY A 146 14.88 0.64 -0.04
CA GLY A 146 15.73 0.87 1.14
C GLY A 146 14.92 0.97 2.42
N SER A 147 14.02 1.92 2.54
CA SER A 147 13.14 2.06 3.70
C SER A 147 11.69 1.73 3.34
N ASN A 148 10.84 1.55 4.35
CA ASN A 148 9.41 1.30 4.11
C ASN A 148 8.65 2.53 3.58
N PHE A 149 9.31 3.70 3.50
CA PHE A 149 8.83 4.87 2.77
C PHE A 149 9.27 4.87 1.29
N SER A 150 10.33 4.13 0.94
CA SER A 150 10.83 4.10 -0.44
C SER A 150 9.74 3.82 -1.49
N PRO A 151 8.82 2.85 -1.28
CA PRO A 151 7.82 2.54 -2.29
C PRO A 151 6.82 3.65 -2.60
N ILE A 152 6.66 4.61 -1.69
CA ILE A 152 5.71 5.73 -1.79
C ILE A 152 6.40 7.10 -1.95
N CYS A 153 7.72 7.17 -1.79
CA CYS A 153 8.51 8.37 -2.09
C CYS A 153 8.80 8.47 -3.59
N ILE A 154 7.74 8.67 -4.36
CA ILE A 154 7.74 8.74 -5.83
C ILE A 154 6.89 9.95 -6.28
N THR A 155 7.40 10.77 -7.19
CA THR A 155 6.66 11.89 -7.76
C THR A 155 5.78 11.40 -8.93
N ARG A 156 4.73 10.62 -8.62
CA ARG A 156 3.87 10.00 -9.65
C ARG A 156 2.89 11.02 -10.25
N HIS A 157 2.44 11.95 -9.43
CA HIS A 157 1.56 13.05 -9.80
C HIS A 157 2.26 14.35 -9.43
N ASP A 158 3.08 14.87 -10.36
CA ASP A 158 3.93 16.06 -10.18
C ASP A 158 4.86 15.94 -8.96
N THR A 159 4.44 16.48 -7.81
CA THR A 159 5.23 16.54 -6.58
C THR A 159 4.78 15.55 -5.52
N GLY A 160 3.71 14.80 -5.79
CA GLY A 160 3.05 13.95 -4.82
C GLY A 160 2.57 12.60 -5.35
N ILE A 161 1.69 12.01 -4.56
CA ILE A 161 0.99 10.76 -4.82
C ILE A 161 -0.49 10.87 -4.45
N ASN A 162 -1.34 10.06 -5.08
CA ASN A 162 -2.73 9.92 -4.66
C ASN A 162 -2.84 8.90 -3.51
N MET A 163 -3.64 9.25 -2.51
CA MET A 163 -3.90 8.41 -1.34
C MET A 163 -5.39 8.31 -1.04
N VAL A 164 -5.82 7.11 -0.68
CA VAL A 164 -7.12 6.82 -0.08
C VAL A 164 -6.92 6.65 1.42
N PHE A 165 -7.76 7.29 2.21
CA PHE A 165 -7.74 7.21 3.66
C PHE A 165 -8.79 6.24 4.20
N LEU A 166 -8.72 5.94 5.48
CA LEU A 166 -9.57 4.93 6.11
C LEU A 166 -11.06 5.33 6.16
N ASP A 167 -11.38 6.63 6.08
CA ASP A 167 -12.75 7.15 5.91
C ASP A 167 -13.22 7.17 4.45
N ALA A 168 -12.43 6.59 3.53
CA ALA A 168 -12.66 6.48 2.10
C ALA A 168 -12.51 7.79 1.30
N HIS A 169 -12.09 8.92 1.90
CA HIS A 169 -11.75 10.08 1.07
C HIS A 169 -10.44 9.86 0.31
N VAL A 170 -10.30 10.53 -0.81
CA VAL A 170 -9.11 10.52 -1.67
C VAL A 170 -8.49 11.91 -1.67
N SER A 171 -7.17 11.97 -1.57
CA SER A 171 -6.43 13.22 -1.67
C SER A 171 -5.13 13.01 -2.43
N GLU A 172 -4.72 14.02 -3.19
CA GLU A 172 -3.34 14.17 -3.60
C GLU A 172 -2.52 14.67 -2.41
N VAL A 173 -1.38 14.02 -2.18
CA VAL A 173 -0.53 14.25 -1.02
C VAL A 173 0.89 14.54 -1.47
N GLU A 174 1.43 15.67 -1.05
CA GLU A 174 2.82 16.02 -1.26
C GLU A 174 3.75 15.05 -0.53
N LEU A 175 4.90 14.71 -1.11
CA LEU A 175 5.77 13.69 -0.53
C LEU A 175 6.26 14.01 0.88
N LYS A 176 6.46 15.29 1.21
CA LYS A 176 6.87 15.69 2.57
C LYS A 176 5.76 15.50 3.61
N GLN A 177 4.48 15.55 3.20
CA GLN A 177 3.33 15.33 4.08
C GLN A 177 3.18 13.86 4.51
N LEU A 178 3.88 12.92 3.87
CA LEU A 178 3.81 11.50 4.23
C LEU A 178 4.13 11.24 5.71
N TRP A 179 4.93 12.10 6.35
CA TRP A 179 5.25 12.01 7.79
C TRP A 179 4.21 12.69 8.70
N ASP A 180 3.20 13.34 8.15
CA ASP A 180 2.10 13.96 8.90
C ASP A 180 0.96 13.00 9.20
N PHE A 181 0.92 11.82 8.56
CA PHE A 181 -0.16 10.85 8.68
C PHE A 181 0.12 9.75 9.71
N LYS A 182 -0.95 9.20 10.27
CA LYS A 182 -0.91 8.07 11.18
C LYS A 182 -0.81 6.74 10.42
N TRP A 183 0.38 6.30 10.07
CA TRP A 183 0.63 5.02 9.39
C TRP A 183 0.34 3.80 10.27
N ASN A 184 0.53 3.95 11.57
CA ASN A 184 0.20 2.96 12.59
C ASN A 184 -0.16 3.67 13.90
N LYS A 185 -0.74 2.95 14.87
CA LYS A 185 -1.19 3.55 16.15
C LYS A 185 -0.09 4.25 16.94
N LYS A 186 1.15 3.79 16.81
CA LYS A 186 2.33 4.37 17.47
C LYS A 186 3.09 5.39 16.63
N PHE A 187 2.62 5.67 15.42
CA PHE A 187 3.32 6.61 14.56
C PHE A 187 3.30 8.01 15.16
N ASP A 188 4.48 8.55 15.43
CA ASP A 188 4.66 9.90 15.97
C ASP A 188 4.84 10.89 14.83
N THR A 189 3.82 11.70 14.56
CA THR A 189 3.81 12.70 13.49
C THR A 189 4.62 13.96 13.82
N THR A 190 5.10 14.09 15.05
CA THR A 190 5.98 15.21 15.45
C THR A 190 7.43 14.97 15.04
N VAL A 191 7.79 13.70 14.81
CA VAL A 191 9.11 13.32 14.31
C VAL A 191 9.21 13.65 12.82
N LYS A 192 10.08 14.58 12.46
CA LYS A 192 10.33 14.92 11.06
C LYS A 192 11.64 14.30 10.60
N PRO A 193 11.69 13.77 9.37
CA PRO A 193 12.90 13.20 8.82
C PRO A 193 13.88 14.28 8.37
N ARG A 194 15.10 13.86 8.13
CA ARG A 194 16.05 14.68 7.36
C ARG A 194 15.72 14.53 5.87
N TRP A 195 15.41 15.66 5.23
CA TRP A 195 15.11 15.65 3.80
C TRP A 195 16.39 15.46 2.97
N PRO A 196 16.45 14.45 2.08
CA PRO A 196 17.52 14.31 1.10
C PRO A 196 17.46 15.43 0.06
N ASP A 197 18.54 15.64 -0.67
CA ASP A 197 18.68 16.80 -1.57
C ASP A 197 17.58 16.88 -2.62
N TRP A 198 17.15 15.73 -3.16
CA TRP A 198 16.09 15.70 -4.15
C TRP A 198 14.71 16.12 -3.60
N MET A 199 14.43 15.87 -2.31
CA MET A 199 13.20 16.27 -1.66
C MET A 199 13.22 17.72 -1.16
N LYS A 200 14.38 18.34 -0.94
CA LYS A 200 14.46 19.72 -0.42
C LYS A 200 13.72 20.73 -1.30
N LYS A 201 13.67 20.47 -2.62
CA LYS A 201 13.01 21.35 -3.60
C LYS A 201 11.51 21.11 -3.73
N LEU A 202 11.00 20.00 -3.16
CA LEU A 202 9.57 19.69 -3.19
C LEU A 202 8.81 20.61 -2.21
N PRO A 203 7.51 20.85 -2.46
CA PRO A 203 6.66 21.62 -1.57
C PRO A 203 6.64 21.07 -0.15
N GLU A 204 6.42 21.93 0.82
CA GLU A 204 6.18 21.52 2.22
C GLU A 204 4.69 21.42 2.52
N LYS A 205 3.89 22.18 1.77
CA LYS A 205 2.42 22.16 1.70
C LYS A 205 1.94 22.94 0.50
#